data_70e8e5bb46033e29b7d7e05faf2f4d5d
#
_entry.id   70e8e5bb46033e29b7d7e05faf2f4d5d
#
_cell.length_a   1.000
_cell.length_b   1.000
_cell.length_c   1.000
_cell.angle_alpha   90.00
_cell.angle_beta   90.00
_cell.angle_gamma   90.00
#
_symmetry.space_group_name_H-M   'P 1'
#
loop_
_entity.id
_entity.type
_entity.pdbx_description
1 polymer ?
#
loop_
_entity_poly.entity_id
_entity_poly.type
_entity_poly.pdbx_seq_one_letter_code
_entity_poly.pdbx_strand_id
1 'polypeptide(L)'
;MDNNLGKNASELGKILLKNQLFISFAESCTGGLLGSSLISVPGSSKWVSQGFVTYSNIAKINFLGVNKQTLKDYGAVDTKVTDEMVKGVLKYDLADIAIAISGVAGPTGGSKSKPVGTVCISIGNNDEILSKQHFFQGDRNQVRTQSAETAIIDSINFIKNID
;
A
#
# COMPACT_ATOMS: atom_id res chain seq x y z
N MET A 1 -8.45 -7.41 15.80
CA MET A 1 -8.29 -7.12 14.36
C MET A 1 -9.66 -7.19 13.74
N ASP A 2 -10.02 -6.24 12.90
CA ASP A 2 -11.31 -6.25 12.23
C ASP A 2 -11.47 -7.56 11.43
N ASN A 3 -12.62 -8.21 11.55
CA ASN A 3 -12.81 -9.58 11.01
C ASN A 3 -12.63 -9.64 9.48
N ASN A 4 -12.83 -8.51 8.78
CA ASN A 4 -12.68 -8.39 7.33
C ASN A 4 -11.22 -8.34 6.89
N LEU A 5 -10.36 -7.57 7.58
CA LEU A 5 -8.93 -7.48 7.26
C LEU A 5 -8.25 -8.86 7.29
N GLY A 6 -8.52 -9.65 8.34
CA GLY A 6 -7.95 -10.99 8.48
C GLY A 6 -8.45 -11.96 7.39
N LYS A 7 -9.74 -11.89 7.04
CA LYS A 7 -10.31 -12.72 5.96
C LYS A 7 -9.71 -12.37 4.60
N ASN A 8 -9.65 -11.08 4.27
CA ASN A 8 -9.10 -10.61 3.00
C ASN A 8 -7.60 -10.92 2.89
N ALA A 9 -6.84 -10.74 3.97
CA ALA A 9 -5.42 -11.13 4.01
C ALA A 9 -5.22 -12.65 3.79
N SER A 10 -6.08 -13.47 4.38
CA SER A 10 -6.05 -14.93 4.18
C SER A 10 -6.39 -15.32 2.74
N GLU A 11 -7.36 -14.64 2.11
CA GLU A 11 -7.70 -14.86 0.69
C GLU A 11 -6.52 -14.46 -0.21
N LEU A 12 -5.95 -13.28 0.01
CA LEU A 12 -4.76 -12.82 -0.73
C LEU A 12 -3.60 -13.83 -0.60
N GLY A 13 -3.33 -14.31 0.61
CA GLY A 13 -2.28 -15.31 0.85
C GLY A 13 -2.49 -16.62 0.07
N LYS A 14 -3.73 -17.10 -0.02
CA LYS A 14 -4.06 -18.30 -0.82
C LYS A 14 -3.79 -18.08 -2.31
N ILE A 15 -4.13 -16.89 -2.83
CA ILE A 15 -3.92 -16.54 -4.23
C ILE A 15 -2.43 -16.43 -4.53
N LEU A 16 -1.66 -15.75 -3.68
CA LEU A 16 -0.22 -15.61 -3.81
C LEU A 16 0.48 -16.98 -3.78
N LEU A 17 0.13 -17.84 -2.83
CA LEU A 17 0.68 -19.19 -2.74
C LEU A 17 0.35 -20.04 -3.96
N LYS A 18 -0.89 -19.98 -4.46
CA LYS A 18 -1.32 -20.73 -5.66
C LYS A 18 -0.50 -20.33 -6.89
N ASN A 19 -0.19 -19.03 -7.02
CA ASN A 19 0.57 -18.48 -8.15
C ASN A 19 2.09 -18.43 -7.90
N GLN A 20 2.57 -18.90 -6.74
CA GLN A 20 3.99 -18.87 -6.34
C GLN A 20 4.57 -17.45 -6.34
N LEU A 21 3.77 -16.46 -5.93
CA LEU A 21 4.14 -15.05 -5.91
C LEU A 21 4.47 -14.58 -4.49
N PHE A 22 5.45 -13.70 -4.40
CA PHE A 22 5.77 -12.95 -3.19
C PHE A 22 5.26 -11.52 -3.29
N ILE A 23 4.79 -10.98 -2.15
CA ILE A 23 4.35 -9.59 -2.03
C ILE A 23 5.23 -8.82 -1.05
N SER A 24 5.49 -7.56 -1.40
CA SER A 24 6.12 -6.57 -0.53
C SER A 24 5.27 -5.31 -0.48
N PHE A 25 5.51 -4.42 0.49
CA PHE A 25 4.67 -3.24 0.65
C PHE A 25 5.42 -2.04 1.20
N ALA A 26 4.88 -0.84 0.93
CA ALA A 26 5.31 0.41 1.52
C ALA A 26 4.09 1.17 2.07
N GLU A 27 4.14 1.48 3.34
CA GLU A 27 3.07 2.18 4.07
C GLU A 27 3.49 3.58 4.49
N SER A 28 2.53 4.50 4.48
CA SER A 28 2.67 5.80 5.11
C SER A 28 1.57 6.00 6.15
N CYS A 29 0.39 6.49 5.78
CA CYS A 29 -0.69 6.79 6.74
C CYS A 29 -1.25 5.57 7.49
N THR A 30 -1.12 4.38 6.95
CA THR A 30 -1.56 3.13 7.61
C THR A 30 -0.61 2.68 8.71
N GLY A 31 0.67 3.11 8.68
CA GLY A 31 1.62 2.99 9.79
C GLY A 31 1.84 1.56 10.28
N GLY A 32 1.95 0.60 9.37
CA GLY A 32 2.16 -0.82 9.69
C GLY A 32 0.89 -1.66 9.77
N LEU A 33 -0.31 -1.07 9.60
CA LEU A 33 -1.56 -1.81 9.70
C LEU A 33 -1.73 -2.82 8.56
N LEU A 34 -1.34 -2.46 7.32
CA LEU A 34 -1.33 -3.39 6.19
C LEU A 34 -0.39 -4.57 6.48
N GLY A 35 0.85 -4.29 6.82
CA GLY A 35 1.84 -5.32 7.14
C GLY A 35 1.41 -6.21 8.29
N SER A 36 0.93 -5.63 9.39
CA SER A 36 0.37 -6.37 10.52
C SER A 36 -0.77 -7.30 10.10
N SER A 37 -1.65 -6.84 9.20
CA SER A 37 -2.77 -7.64 8.70
C SER A 37 -2.30 -8.82 7.85
N LEU A 38 -1.32 -8.61 6.98
CA LEU A 38 -0.77 -9.67 6.11
C LEU A 38 -0.03 -10.73 6.95
N ILE A 39 0.83 -10.31 7.87
CA ILE A 39 1.62 -11.25 8.68
C ILE A 39 0.80 -11.92 9.79
N SER A 40 -0.40 -11.45 10.09
CA SER A 40 -1.31 -12.13 11.04
C SER A 40 -1.81 -13.48 10.53
N VAL A 41 -1.68 -13.73 9.23
CA VAL A 41 -2.08 -15.00 8.61
C VAL A 41 -0.98 -16.05 8.86
N PRO A 42 -1.29 -17.18 9.51
CA PRO A 42 -0.31 -18.25 9.71
C PRO A 42 0.28 -18.73 8.38
N GLY A 43 1.60 -18.83 8.30
CA GLY A 43 2.31 -19.21 7.08
C GLY A 43 2.57 -18.06 6.11
N SER A 44 2.30 -16.82 6.48
CA SER A 44 2.55 -15.62 5.65
C SER A 44 4.01 -15.46 5.20
N SER A 45 4.97 -16.01 5.94
CA SER A 45 6.39 -16.02 5.53
C SER A 45 6.67 -16.72 4.19
N LYS A 46 5.71 -17.47 3.66
CA LYS A 46 5.82 -18.12 2.36
C LYS A 46 5.38 -17.23 1.18
N TRP A 47 4.84 -16.05 1.45
CA TRP A 47 4.33 -15.13 0.44
C TRP A 47 4.50 -13.64 0.78
N VAL A 48 4.80 -13.27 2.03
CA VAL A 48 5.23 -11.90 2.39
C VAL A 48 6.75 -11.88 2.48
N SER A 49 7.38 -10.97 1.75
CA SER A 49 8.83 -10.84 1.74
C SER A 49 9.31 -9.74 2.67
N GLN A 50 8.90 -8.50 2.43
CA GLN A 50 9.36 -7.34 3.19
C GLN A 50 8.32 -6.23 3.21
N GLY A 51 8.47 -5.29 4.14
CA GLY A 51 7.63 -4.12 4.25
C GLY A 51 8.38 -2.90 4.76
N PHE A 52 7.95 -1.74 4.29
CA PHE A 52 8.50 -0.45 4.68
C PHE A 52 7.41 0.42 5.29
N VAL A 53 7.70 1.09 6.38
CA VAL A 53 6.88 2.18 6.90
C VAL A 53 7.64 3.47 6.64
N THR A 54 7.43 4.07 5.46
CA THR A 54 8.06 5.33 5.03
C THR A 54 7.15 6.50 5.34
N TYR A 55 7.03 6.83 6.64
CA TYR A 55 6.06 7.80 7.12
C TYR A 55 6.41 9.24 6.73
N SER A 56 7.70 9.60 6.71
CA SER A 56 8.18 10.91 6.29
C SER A 56 8.53 10.94 4.80
N ASN A 57 8.57 12.14 4.21
CA ASN A 57 9.04 12.33 2.83
C ASN A 57 10.50 11.93 2.67
N ILE A 58 11.33 12.21 3.67
CA ILE A 58 12.75 11.82 3.63
C ILE A 58 12.92 10.29 3.63
N ALA A 59 12.06 9.55 4.34
CA ALA A 59 12.08 8.10 4.31
C ALA A 59 11.65 7.55 2.93
N LYS A 60 10.64 8.15 2.29
CA LYS A 60 10.24 7.80 0.93
C LYS A 60 11.40 7.97 -0.07
N ILE A 61 12.14 9.07 0.07
CA ILE A 61 13.30 9.35 -0.79
C ILE A 61 14.43 8.34 -0.52
N ASN A 62 14.82 8.20 0.74
CA ASN A 62 16.02 7.45 1.10
C ASN A 62 15.86 5.93 0.92
N PHE A 63 14.69 5.38 1.23
CA PHE A 63 14.45 3.93 1.18
C PHE A 63 13.82 3.46 -0.12
N LEU A 64 12.96 4.28 -0.74
CA LEU A 64 12.22 3.89 -1.94
C LEU A 64 12.63 4.65 -3.20
N GLY A 65 13.52 5.62 -3.09
CA GLY A 65 13.98 6.40 -4.23
C GLY A 65 12.90 7.30 -4.83
N VAL A 66 11.89 7.67 -4.06
CA VAL A 66 10.88 8.64 -4.51
C VAL A 66 11.56 9.95 -4.86
N ASN A 67 11.22 10.52 -6.01
CA ASN A 67 11.85 11.73 -6.50
C ASN A 67 11.43 12.95 -5.66
N LYS A 68 12.42 13.73 -5.23
CA LYS A 68 12.18 14.98 -4.48
C LYS A 68 11.28 15.95 -5.25
N GLN A 69 11.44 16.01 -6.58
CA GLN A 69 10.64 16.90 -7.42
C GLN A 69 9.18 16.45 -7.47
N THR A 70 8.92 15.13 -7.57
CA THR A 70 7.56 14.58 -7.52
C THR A 70 6.86 14.94 -6.20
N LEU A 71 7.56 14.80 -5.07
CA LEU A 71 7.02 15.20 -3.77
C LEU A 71 6.77 16.70 -3.66
N LYS A 72 7.63 17.53 -4.26
CA LYS A 72 7.47 18.98 -4.28
C LYS A 72 6.28 19.43 -5.13
N ASP A 73 6.10 18.82 -6.30
CA ASP A 73 5.08 19.22 -7.27
C ASP A 73 3.68 18.71 -6.89
N TYR A 74 3.59 17.49 -6.35
CA TYR A 74 2.31 16.80 -6.10
C TYR A 74 1.99 16.58 -4.63
N GLY A 75 2.97 16.72 -3.73
CA GLY A 75 2.84 16.35 -2.32
C GLY A 75 2.88 14.83 -2.12
N ALA A 76 2.93 14.40 -0.86
CA ALA A 76 3.05 12.97 -0.51
C ALA A 76 1.79 12.15 -0.86
N VAL A 77 0.63 12.79 -0.96
CA VAL A 77 -0.66 12.14 -1.24
C VAL A 77 -1.02 12.34 -2.70
N ASP A 78 -0.38 11.55 -3.54
CA ASP A 78 -0.62 11.54 -4.98
C ASP A 78 -0.27 10.16 -5.56
N THR A 79 -0.99 9.73 -6.60
CA THR A 79 -0.74 8.43 -7.25
C THR A 79 0.65 8.35 -7.86
N LYS A 80 1.20 9.47 -8.34
CA LYS A 80 2.58 9.51 -8.84
C LYS A 80 3.59 9.14 -7.77
N VAL A 81 3.36 9.58 -6.53
CA VAL A 81 4.22 9.24 -5.39
C VAL A 81 4.06 7.77 -5.01
N THR A 82 2.84 7.25 -4.94
CA THR A 82 2.61 5.84 -4.62
C THR A 82 3.10 4.90 -5.73
N ASP A 83 3.08 5.32 -7.00
CA ASP A 83 3.69 4.59 -8.11
C ASP A 83 5.22 4.52 -7.98
N GLU A 84 5.86 5.63 -7.63
CA GLU A 84 7.30 5.64 -7.35
C GLU A 84 7.65 4.81 -6.12
N MET A 85 6.79 4.78 -5.09
CA MET A 85 6.95 3.90 -3.92
C MET A 85 6.89 2.42 -4.34
N VAL A 86 5.92 2.01 -5.19
CA VAL A 86 5.84 0.64 -5.74
C VAL A 86 7.13 0.28 -6.48
N LYS A 87 7.57 1.14 -7.39
CA LYS A 87 8.84 0.93 -8.12
C LYS A 87 10.03 0.81 -7.17
N GLY A 88 10.05 1.62 -6.11
CA GLY A 88 11.09 1.58 -5.09
C GLY A 88 11.11 0.27 -4.32
N VAL A 89 9.95 -0.28 -3.97
CA VAL A 89 9.82 -1.60 -3.32
C VAL A 89 10.31 -2.71 -4.24
N LEU A 90 9.89 -2.70 -5.51
CA LEU A 90 10.25 -3.74 -6.49
C LEU A 90 11.76 -3.76 -6.81
N LYS A 91 12.45 -2.63 -6.69
CA LYS A 91 13.93 -2.56 -6.90
C LYS A 91 14.74 -3.43 -5.95
N TYR A 92 14.19 -3.84 -4.82
CA TYR A 92 14.87 -4.77 -3.92
C TYR A 92 14.89 -6.21 -4.43
N ASP A 93 14.13 -6.51 -5.50
CA ASP A 93 14.08 -7.82 -6.17
C ASP A 93 13.74 -9.00 -5.24
N LEU A 94 12.89 -8.73 -4.26
CA LEU A 94 12.45 -9.71 -3.25
C LEU A 94 10.96 -10.04 -3.35
N ALA A 95 10.23 -9.45 -4.29
CA ALA A 95 8.81 -9.68 -4.48
C ALA A 95 8.39 -9.46 -5.93
N ASP A 96 7.35 -10.20 -6.31
CA ASP A 96 6.73 -10.12 -7.63
C ASP A 96 5.71 -8.98 -7.67
N ILE A 97 5.05 -8.74 -6.55
CA ILE A 97 3.98 -7.73 -6.39
C ILE A 97 4.36 -6.76 -5.27
N ALA A 98 4.11 -5.48 -5.49
CA ALA A 98 4.26 -4.45 -4.47
C ALA A 98 2.98 -3.64 -4.28
N ILE A 99 2.72 -3.25 -3.03
CA ILE A 99 1.64 -2.33 -2.64
C ILE A 99 2.27 -1.06 -2.06
N ALA A 100 1.71 0.10 -2.40
CA ALA A 100 2.06 1.36 -1.73
C ALA A 100 0.81 2.13 -1.32
N ILE A 101 0.84 2.71 -0.11
CA ILE A 101 -0.25 3.51 0.45
C ILE A 101 0.31 4.83 0.99
N SER A 102 -0.27 5.94 0.55
CA SER A 102 0.00 7.27 1.11
C SER A 102 -1.29 8.08 1.18
N GLY A 103 -1.56 8.76 2.31
CA GLY A 103 -2.83 9.45 2.48
C GLY A 103 -2.89 10.37 3.69
N VAL A 104 -4.03 11.03 3.81
CA VAL A 104 -4.39 11.91 4.95
C VAL A 104 -5.41 11.20 5.81
N ALA A 105 -4.94 10.54 6.88
CA ALA A 105 -5.83 9.80 7.79
C ALA A 105 -6.61 10.71 8.75
N GLY A 106 -6.19 11.97 8.93
CA GLY A 106 -6.84 12.91 9.84
C GLY A 106 -6.41 12.77 11.31
N PRO A 107 -7.04 13.55 12.23
CA PRO A 107 -8.08 14.55 11.96
C PRO A 107 -7.55 15.84 11.30
N THR A 108 -6.24 16.03 11.25
CA THR A 108 -5.55 17.19 10.66
C THR A 108 -4.76 16.80 9.41
N GLY A 109 -4.13 17.76 8.74
CA GLY A 109 -3.20 17.51 7.63
C GLY A 109 -3.83 17.50 6.25
N GLY A 110 -5.15 17.65 6.13
CA GLY A 110 -5.82 17.81 4.86
C GLY A 110 -5.69 19.20 4.24
N SER A 111 -5.94 19.30 2.96
CA SER A 111 -6.06 20.54 2.20
C SER A 111 -7.40 20.59 1.45
N LYS A 112 -7.71 21.72 0.81
CA LYS A 112 -8.95 21.83 0.00
C LYS A 112 -8.99 20.82 -1.16
N SER A 113 -7.86 20.58 -1.81
CA SER A 113 -7.75 19.65 -2.92
C SER A 113 -7.56 18.19 -2.48
N LYS A 114 -7.03 17.98 -1.28
CA LYS A 114 -6.79 16.66 -0.67
C LYS A 114 -7.28 16.67 0.77
N PRO A 115 -8.61 16.63 1.00
CA PRO A 115 -9.17 16.65 2.35
C PRO A 115 -8.80 15.40 3.14
N VAL A 116 -9.02 15.45 4.45
CA VAL A 116 -8.91 14.26 5.33
C VAL A 116 -9.72 13.11 4.75
N GLY A 117 -9.15 11.93 4.70
CA GLY A 117 -9.73 10.74 4.05
C GLY A 117 -9.22 10.47 2.64
N THR A 118 -8.47 11.43 2.03
CA THR A 118 -7.84 11.21 0.74
C THR A 118 -6.67 10.24 0.89
N VAL A 119 -6.72 9.11 0.19
CA VAL A 119 -5.69 8.07 0.21
C VAL A 119 -5.41 7.59 -1.21
N CYS A 120 -4.14 7.57 -1.58
CA CYS A 120 -3.66 6.98 -2.82
C CYS A 120 -3.11 5.58 -2.55
N ILE A 121 -3.51 4.64 -3.38
CA ILE A 121 -3.08 3.24 -3.33
C ILE A 121 -2.59 2.85 -4.71
N SER A 122 -1.39 2.31 -4.79
CA SER A 122 -0.82 1.74 -6.00
C SER A 122 -0.43 0.29 -5.76
N ILE A 123 -0.69 -0.55 -6.75
CA ILE A 123 -0.33 -1.96 -6.74
C ILE A 123 0.30 -2.27 -8.09
N GLY A 124 1.39 -3.00 -8.11
CA GLY A 124 2.05 -3.31 -9.36
C GLY A 124 3.07 -4.43 -9.28
N ASN A 125 3.50 -4.81 -10.45
CA ASN A 125 4.64 -5.68 -10.72
C ASN A 125 5.67 -4.90 -11.58
N ASN A 126 6.66 -5.58 -12.15
CA ASN A 126 7.65 -4.95 -13.01
C ASN A 126 7.10 -4.45 -14.36
N ASP A 127 5.94 -4.94 -14.79
CA ASP A 127 5.35 -4.65 -16.11
C ASP A 127 4.30 -3.55 -16.04
N GLU A 128 3.47 -3.54 -14.98
CA GLU A 128 2.38 -2.58 -14.85
C GLU A 128 2.12 -2.16 -13.39
N ILE A 129 1.57 -0.97 -13.24
CA ILE A 129 1.13 -0.42 -11.96
C ILE A 129 -0.29 0.10 -12.13
N LEU A 130 -1.20 -0.33 -11.27
CA LEU A 130 -2.53 0.23 -11.12
C LEU A 130 -2.57 1.13 -9.88
N SER A 131 -3.03 2.36 -10.06
CA SER A 131 -3.12 3.35 -9.00
C SER A 131 -4.48 4.00 -8.96
N LYS A 132 -4.96 4.23 -7.73
CA LYS A 132 -6.25 4.89 -7.47
C LYS A 132 -6.14 5.86 -6.31
N GLN A 133 -6.84 6.98 -6.43
CA GLN A 133 -7.13 7.86 -5.32
C GLN A 133 -8.50 7.52 -4.76
N HIS A 134 -8.56 7.29 -3.46
CA HIS A 134 -9.77 7.01 -2.71
C HIS A 134 -10.09 8.18 -1.77
N PHE A 135 -11.35 8.25 -1.38
CA PHE A 135 -11.83 9.14 -0.32
C PHE A 135 -12.60 8.32 0.70
N PHE A 136 -12.00 8.11 1.87
CA PHE A 136 -12.59 7.36 2.96
C PHE A 136 -13.18 8.29 4.01
N GLN A 137 -14.38 7.97 4.46
CA GLN A 137 -15.05 8.69 5.56
C GLN A 137 -14.73 8.04 6.90
N GLY A 138 -14.79 8.85 7.96
CA GLY A 138 -14.63 8.39 9.32
C GLY A 138 -13.46 9.05 10.06
N ASP A 139 -13.20 8.55 11.24
CA ASP A 139 -12.05 8.97 12.05
C ASP A 139 -10.72 8.39 11.51
N ARG A 140 -9.62 8.80 12.12
CA ARG A 140 -8.27 8.36 11.73
C ARG A 140 -8.13 6.83 11.66
N ASN A 141 -8.68 6.11 12.62
CA ASN A 141 -8.56 4.66 12.64
C ASN A 141 -9.41 4.02 11.55
N GLN A 142 -10.61 4.54 11.31
CA GLN A 142 -11.49 4.09 10.24
C GLN A 142 -10.88 4.32 8.86
N VAL A 143 -10.27 5.48 8.60
CA VAL A 143 -9.56 5.76 7.34
C VAL A 143 -8.40 4.79 7.15
N ARG A 144 -7.58 4.56 8.17
CA ARG A 144 -6.46 3.61 8.10
C ARG A 144 -6.92 2.17 7.83
N THR A 145 -7.98 1.74 8.51
CA THR A 145 -8.55 0.39 8.34
C THR A 145 -9.09 0.20 6.92
N GLN A 146 -9.90 1.12 6.44
CA GLN A 146 -10.44 1.10 5.07
C GLN A 146 -9.32 1.12 4.02
N SER A 147 -8.26 1.89 4.26
CA SER A 147 -7.11 1.96 3.36
C SER A 147 -6.38 0.61 3.24
N ALA A 148 -6.11 -0.04 4.36
CA ALA A 148 -5.45 -1.34 4.38
C ALA A 148 -6.35 -2.43 3.75
N GLU A 149 -7.65 -2.42 4.07
CA GLU A 149 -8.62 -3.36 3.50
C GLU A 149 -8.73 -3.21 1.98
N THR A 150 -8.89 -1.98 1.50
CA THR A 150 -8.96 -1.68 0.07
C THR A 150 -7.69 -2.11 -0.66
N ALA A 151 -6.51 -1.85 -0.09
CA ALA A 151 -5.24 -2.26 -0.68
C ALA A 151 -5.14 -3.79 -0.82
N ILE A 152 -5.62 -4.55 0.14
CA ILE A 152 -5.66 -6.02 0.07
C ILE A 152 -6.63 -6.48 -1.03
N ILE A 153 -7.84 -5.93 -1.09
CA ILE A 153 -8.86 -6.26 -2.08
C ILE A 153 -8.38 -5.91 -3.50
N ASP A 154 -7.83 -4.73 -3.68
CA ASP A 154 -7.29 -4.30 -4.97
C ASP A 154 -6.11 -5.18 -5.41
N SER A 155 -5.29 -5.68 -4.47
CA SER A 155 -4.21 -6.64 -4.76
C SER A 155 -4.75 -7.99 -5.24
N ILE A 156 -5.82 -8.50 -4.62
CA ILE A 156 -6.51 -9.71 -5.07
C ILE A 156 -6.99 -9.54 -6.51
N ASN A 157 -7.63 -8.40 -6.80
CA ASN A 157 -8.13 -8.12 -8.14
C ASN A 157 -7.01 -7.94 -9.16
N PHE A 158 -5.92 -7.26 -8.79
CA PHE A 158 -4.75 -7.11 -9.63
C PHE A 158 -4.18 -8.46 -10.05
N ILE A 159 -3.91 -9.35 -9.08
CA ILE A 159 -3.31 -10.66 -9.35
C ILE A 159 -4.23 -11.54 -10.22
N LYS A 160 -5.55 -11.46 -10.04
CA LYS A 160 -6.52 -12.20 -10.86
C LYS A 160 -6.56 -11.73 -12.32
N ASN A 161 -6.05 -10.53 -12.63
CA ASN A 161 -6.11 -9.93 -13.97
C ASN A 161 -4.77 -9.88 -14.72
N ILE A 162 -3.66 -10.32 -14.10
CA ILE A 162 -2.32 -10.36 -14.72
C ILE A 162 -2.00 -11.69 -15.41
N ASP A 163 -2.98 -12.53 -15.67
CA ASP A 163 -2.82 -13.83 -16.38
C ASP A 163 -2.59 -13.66 -17.89
#